data_ef4bdeddead8184eb5755136c6833ddb
#
_entry.id   ef4bdeddead8184eb5755136c6833ddb
#
_cell.length_a   1.000
_cell.length_b   1.000
_cell.length_c   1.000
_cell.angle_alpha   90.00
_cell.angle_beta   90.00
_cell.angle_gamma   90.00
#
_symmetry.space_group_name_H-M   'P 1'
#
loop_
_entity.id
_entity.type
_entity.pdbx_description
1 polymer ?
#
loop_
_entity_poly.entity_id
_entity_poly.type
_entity_poly.pdbx_seq_one_letter_code
_entity_poly.pdbx_strand_id
1 'polypeptide(L)'
;MSKFSTLIFIFGLSFLLIVITAQLPIAHPPMLIGQHIIDNAIQDTGVSNIVTSVVLAYRGLDTLGELAILFTAASAIGLLLVTQVNSSAKQVQISNPNFIIENALNLLFPLLLLVGFYIIFHGHLTPGGGFQGGVIIASAFFINILSKPFKATDSEIEKSHQNLTIIESLSGFTFIAIGLYALISGQDFLSPFLSHGQLGSLWSAGTLPFLYIAVGLKVGAELSSLLITLYDSEELKD
;
A
#
# COMPACT_ATOMS: atom_id res chain seq x y z
N MET A 1 -3.26 -32.28 -0.91
CA MET A 1 -3.13 -32.64 0.52
C MET A 1 -4.32 -33.54 0.90
N SER A 2 -4.10 -34.60 1.66
CA SER A 2 -5.20 -35.45 2.12
C SER A 2 -6.06 -34.67 3.12
N LYS A 3 -7.38 -34.92 3.18
CA LYS A 3 -8.31 -34.32 4.16
C LYS A 3 -7.80 -34.50 5.61
N PHE A 4 -7.13 -35.59 5.87
CA PHE A 4 -6.53 -35.90 7.18
C PHE A 4 -5.34 -34.97 7.52
N SER A 5 -4.48 -34.69 6.55
CA SER A 5 -3.35 -33.74 6.71
C SER A 5 -3.83 -32.32 6.99
N THR A 6 -4.91 -31.90 6.31
CA THR A 6 -5.54 -30.58 6.54
C THR A 6 -6.14 -30.49 7.95
N LEU A 7 -6.80 -31.55 8.42
CA LEU A 7 -7.36 -31.59 9.79
C LEU A 7 -6.28 -31.50 10.87
N ILE A 8 -5.17 -32.22 10.72
CA ILE A 8 -4.03 -32.15 11.65
C ILE A 8 -3.44 -30.74 11.68
N PHE A 9 -3.26 -30.12 10.51
CA PHE A 9 -2.76 -28.74 10.42
C PHE A 9 -3.67 -27.74 11.12
N ILE A 10 -5.00 -27.80 10.87
CA ILE A 10 -5.97 -26.91 11.51
C ILE A 10 -5.96 -27.11 13.03
N PHE A 11 -5.96 -28.36 13.49
CA PHE A 11 -5.92 -28.68 14.92
C PHE A 11 -4.63 -28.15 15.57
N GLY A 12 -3.48 -28.38 14.95
CA GLY A 12 -2.19 -27.89 15.43
C GLY A 12 -2.14 -26.35 15.49
N LEU A 13 -2.65 -25.67 14.45
CA LEU A 13 -2.71 -24.21 14.43
C LEU A 13 -3.68 -23.66 15.49
N SER A 14 -4.84 -24.29 15.66
CA SER A 14 -5.81 -23.91 16.69
C SER A 14 -5.26 -24.11 18.10
N PHE A 15 -4.59 -25.24 18.35
CA PHE A 15 -3.93 -25.50 19.62
C PHE A 15 -2.85 -24.44 19.92
N LEU A 16 -2.01 -24.12 18.94
CA LEU A 16 -0.97 -23.10 19.09
C LEU A 16 -1.59 -21.72 19.39
N LEU A 17 -2.64 -21.32 18.71
CA LEU A 17 -3.35 -20.07 18.99
C LEU A 17 -3.95 -20.04 20.40
N ILE A 18 -4.57 -21.13 20.84
CA ILE A 18 -5.12 -21.24 22.20
C ILE A 18 -4.02 -21.12 23.26
N VAL A 19 -2.89 -21.79 23.06
CA VAL A 19 -1.75 -21.72 23.99
C VAL A 19 -1.18 -20.29 24.06
N ILE A 20 -1.00 -19.62 22.91
CA ILE A 20 -0.51 -18.24 22.86
C ILE A 20 -1.50 -17.31 23.57
N THR A 21 -2.79 -17.39 23.26
CA THR A 21 -3.81 -16.51 23.87
C THR A 21 -3.96 -16.76 25.38
N ALA A 22 -3.83 -18.02 25.85
CA ALA A 22 -3.88 -18.35 27.25
C ALA A 22 -2.67 -17.80 28.05
N GLN A 23 -1.53 -17.56 27.39
CA GLN A 23 -0.34 -16.98 28.01
C GLN A 23 -0.32 -15.44 27.97
N LEU A 24 -1.22 -14.80 27.19
CA LEU A 24 -1.31 -13.35 27.18
C LEU A 24 -1.78 -12.85 28.56
N PRO A 25 -1.09 -11.87 29.17
CA PRO A 25 -1.51 -11.29 30.43
C PRO A 25 -2.83 -10.50 30.20
N ILE A 26 -3.93 -11.10 30.66
CA ILE A 26 -5.27 -10.49 30.53
C ILE A 26 -5.46 -9.32 31.55
N ALA A 27 -4.68 -9.30 32.62
CA ALA A 27 -4.63 -8.17 33.53
C ALA A 27 -3.76 -7.08 32.92
N HIS A 28 -4.33 -5.92 32.66
CA HIS A 28 -3.71 -4.73 32.08
C HIS A 28 -2.28 -4.48 32.61
N PRO A 29 -1.21 -4.99 31.92
CA PRO A 29 0.13 -4.57 32.27
C PRO A 29 0.20 -3.06 31.96
N PRO A 30 0.94 -2.28 32.76
CA PRO A 30 1.14 -0.87 32.43
C PRO A 30 1.73 -0.79 31.03
N MET A 31 1.02 -0.13 30.11
CA MET A 31 1.48 0.09 28.74
C MET A 31 2.57 1.17 28.74
N LEU A 32 3.71 0.89 29.38
CA LEU A 32 4.79 1.86 29.57
C LEU A 32 5.23 2.50 28.26
N ILE A 33 5.44 1.69 27.21
CA ILE A 33 5.86 2.17 25.89
C ILE A 33 4.69 2.90 25.21
N GLY A 34 3.49 2.32 25.20
CA GLY A 34 2.32 2.92 24.57
C GLY A 34 1.95 4.25 25.21
N GLN A 35 2.00 4.34 26.56
CA GLN A 35 1.73 5.58 27.27
C GLN A 35 2.79 6.64 26.97
N HIS A 36 4.07 6.26 26.95
CA HIS A 36 5.16 7.16 26.59
C HIS A 36 4.97 7.76 25.20
N ILE A 37 4.58 6.94 24.21
CA ILE A 37 4.30 7.39 22.85
C ILE A 37 3.10 8.36 22.85
N ILE A 38 2.00 8.02 23.54
CA ILE A 38 0.81 8.88 23.59
C ILE A 38 1.14 10.26 24.16
N ASP A 39 1.94 10.30 25.21
CA ASP A 39 2.27 11.53 25.92
C ASP A 39 3.26 12.42 25.14
N ASN A 40 4.16 11.82 24.33
CA ASN A 40 5.26 12.55 23.68
C ASN A 40 5.12 12.67 22.15
N ALA A 41 4.29 11.84 21.48
CA ALA A 41 4.24 11.76 20.02
C ALA A 41 4.06 13.11 19.33
N ILE A 42 3.21 13.98 19.85
CA ILE A 42 2.97 15.30 19.25
C ILE A 42 4.21 16.18 19.37
N GLN A 43 4.91 16.13 20.50
CA GLN A 43 6.11 16.93 20.73
C GLN A 43 7.28 16.43 19.91
N ASP A 44 7.44 15.10 19.82
CA ASP A 44 8.58 14.45 19.12
C ASP A 44 8.44 14.52 17.60
N THR A 45 7.22 14.49 17.07
CA THR A 45 6.98 14.34 15.63
C THR A 45 6.18 15.47 14.98
N GLY A 46 5.54 16.32 15.76
CA GLY A 46 4.69 17.40 15.24
C GLY A 46 3.40 16.92 14.55
N VAL A 47 2.97 15.68 14.80
CA VAL A 47 1.84 15.03 14.12
C VAL A 47 0.62 14.98 15.02
N SER A 48 -0.55 15.35 14.50
CA SER A 48 -1.83 15.23 15.23
C SER A 48 -2.33 13.79 15.26
N ASN A 49 -1.99 13.00 14.24
CA ASN A 49 -2.37 11.59 14.13
C ASN A 49 -1.29 10.71 14.79
N ILE A 50 -1.52 10.24 16.00
CA ILE A 50 -0.57 9.41 16.77
C ILE A 50 -0.21 8.11 16.00
N VAL A 51 -1.15 7.53 15.25
CA VAL A 51 -0.87 6.33 14.43
C VAL A 51 0.23 6.62 13.42
N THR A 52 0.22 7.79 12.81
CA THR A 52 1.29 8.24 11.91
C THR A 52 2.65 8.30 12.61
N SER A 53 2.69 8.88 13.80
CA SER A 53 3.92 8.94 14.60
C SER A 53 4.47 7.55 14.86
N VAL A 54 3.60 6.60 15.24
CA VAL A 54 4.00 5.21 15.49
C VAL A 54 4.54 4.57 14.22
N VAL A 55 3.79 4.59 13.14
CA VAL A 55 4.09 3.80 11.93
C VAL A 55 5.32 4.34 11.18
N LEU A 56 5.52 5.65 11.13
CA LEU A 56 6.63 6.24 10.34
C LEU A 56 7.80 6.71 11.20
N ALA A 57 7.58 7.26 12.40
CA ALA A 57 8.67 7.80 13.20
C ALA A 57 9.19 6.77 14.22
N TYR A 58 8.36 6.22 15.09
CA TYR A 58 8.81 5.29 16.13
C TYR A 58 9.11 3.89 15.59
N ARG A 59 8.36 3.43 14.58
CA ARG A 59 8.45 2.09 13.99
C ARG A 59 8.63 2.12 12.47
N GLY A 60 9.38 3.07 11.96
CA GLY A 60 9.58 3.25 10.52
C GLY A 60 10.20 2.04 9.81
N LEU A 61 10.97 1.21 10.51
CA LEU A 61 11.50 -0.06 9.97
C LEU A 61 10.40 -1.07 9.65
N ASP A 62 9.29 -1.08 10.41
CA ASP A 62 8.15 -1.95 10.11
C ASP A 62 7.51 -1.54 8.77
N THR A 63 7.36 -0.24 8.54
CA THR A 63 6.85 0.27 7.26
C THR A 63 7.76 -0.08 6.09
N LEU A 64 9.07 -0.03 6.27
CA LEU A 64 10.02 -0.52 5.27
C LEU A 64 9.80 -2.02 5.00
N GLY A 65 9.59 -2.82 6.05
CA GLY A 65 9.27 -4.23 5.95
C GLY A 65 7.96 -4.48 5.20
N GLU A 66 6.91 -3.71 5.48
CA GLU A 66 5.62 -3.78 4.77
C GLU A 66 5.77 -3.50 3.27
N LEU A 67 6.52 -2.45 2.91
CA LEU A 67 6.82 -2.12 1.51
C LEU A 67 7.63 -3.22 0.81
N ALA A 68 8.58 -3.84 1.52
CA ALA A 68 9.38 -4.96 0.99
C ALA A 68 8.52 -6.22 0.77
N ILE A 69 7.60 -6.53 1.70
CA ILE A 69 6.68 -7.66 1.57
C ILE A 69 5.73 -7.44 0.39
N LEU A 70 5.17 -6.24 0.24
CA LEU A 70 4.31 -5.89 -0.89
C LEU A 70 5.05 -6.08 -2.22
N PHE A 71 6.25 -5.51 -2.34
CA PHE A 71 7.11 -5.66 -3.52
C PHE A 71 7.41 -7.12 -3.85
N THR A 72 7.76 -7.92 -2.84
CA THR A 72 8.05 -9.34 -3.03
C THR A 72 6.82 -10.10 -3.52
N ALA A 73 5.65 -9.83 -2.93
CA ALA A 73 4.39 -10.46 -3.31
C ALA A 73 3.99 -10.09 -4.75
N ALA A 74 4.05 -8.81 -5.11
CA ALA A 74 3.73 -8.34 -6.46
C ALA A 74 4.68 -8.93 -7.50
N SER A 75 6.00 -8.94 -7.22
CA SER A 75 7.01 -9.53 -8.10
C SER A 75 6.80 -11.05 -8.27
N ALA A 76 6.49 -11.77 -7.20
CA ALA A 76 6.24 -13.22 -7.26
C ALA A 76 5.01 -13.54 -8.11
N ILE A 77 3.92 -12.78 -7.96
CA ILE A 77 2.72 -12.94 -8.78
C ILE A 77 3.03 -12.62 -10.23
N GLY A 78 3.72 -11.52 -10.54
CA GLY A 78 4.12 -11.16 -11.88
C GLY A 78 4.93 -12.27 -12.57
N LEU A 79 5.91 -12.85 -11.89
CA LEU A 79 6.71 -13.96 -12.42
C LEU A 79 5.88 -15.22 -12.69
N LEU A 80 4.93 -15.56 -11.81
CA LEU A 80 4.05 -16.72 -11.98
C LEU A 80 3.11 -16.53 -13.17
N LEU A 81 2.61 -15.33 -13.41
CA LEU A 81 1.71 -15.05 -14.53
C LEU A 81 2.43 -15.06 -15.86
N VAL A 82 3.63 -14.48 -15.95
CA VAL A 82 4.46 -14.52 -17.18
C VAL A 82 4.75 -15.95 -17.65
N THR A 83 4.94 -16.90 -16.73
CA THR A 83 5.17 -18.30 -17.08
C THR A 83 3.93 -19.01 -17.65
N GLN A 84 2.73 -18.51 -17.40
CA GLN A 84 1.47 -19.09 -17.89
C GLN A 84 1.05 -18.56 -19.28
N VAL A 85 1.48 -17.36 -19.67
CA VAL A 85 1.10 -16.67 -20.92
C VAL A 85 1.61 -17.39 -22.19
N ASN A 86 2.56 -18.30 -22.09
CA ASN A 86 3.07 -19.08 -23.24
C ASN A 86 2.10 -20.13 -23.80
N SER A 87 0.85 -20.21 -23.34
CA SER A 87 -0.14 -21.19 -23.77
C SER A 87 -1.39 -20.48 -24.32
N SER A 88 -1.39 -20.28 -25.65
CA SER A 88 -2.58 -20.03 -26.52
C SER A 88 -3.40 -18.76 -26.20
N ALA A 89 -3.05 -17.68 -26.89
CA ALA A 89 -3.89 -16.49 -26.97
C ALA A 89 -5.23 -16.78 -27.67
N LYS A 90 -6.33 -16.84 -26.94
CA LYS A 90 -7.70 -16.77 -27.45
C LYS A 90 -8.25 -15.39 -27.09
N GLN A 91 -8.62 -14.61 -28.09
CA GLN A 91 -9.28 -13.34 -27.86
C GLN A 91 -10.66 -13.57 -27.23
N VAL A 92 -10.82 -13.18 -25.98
CA VAL A 92 -12.13 -13.12 -25.34
C VAL A 92 -12.85 -11.87 -25.86
N GLN A 93 -14.02 -12.06 -26.46
CA GLN A 93 -14.93 -10.97 -26.75
C GLN A 93 -15.63 -10.57 -25.44
N ILE A 94 -15.06 -9.57 -24.75
CA ILE A 94 -15.79 -8.93 -23.64
C ILE A 94 -17.01 -8.23 -24.21
N SER A 95 -18.19 -8.64 -23.74
CA SER A 95 -19.44 -7.95 -24.09
C SER A 95 -19.33 -6.47 -23.67
N ASN A 96 -19.69 -5.57 -24.56
CA ASN A 96 -19.66 -4.13 -24.27
C ASN A 96 -20.34 -3.86 -22.92
N PRO A 97 -19.67 -3.17 -21.98
CA PRO A 97 -20.28 -2.82 -20.71
C PRO A 97 -21.56 -2.03 -20.96
N ASN A 98 -22.60 -2.28 -20.14
CA ASN A 98 -23.82 -1.50 -20.24
C ASN A 98 -23.50 -0.02 -20.06
N PHE A 99 -24.05 0.84 -20.90
CA PHE A 99 -23.90 2.30 -20.87
C PHE A 99 -23.99 2.91 -19.45
N ILE A 100 -24.87 2.37 -18.60
CA ILE A 100 -25.05 2.83 -17.22
C ILE A 100 -23.79 2.53 -16.39
N ILE A 101 -23.22 1.34 -16.53
CA ILE A 101 -22.01 0.91 -15.79
C ILE A 101 -20.81 1.75 -16.22
N GLU A 102 -20.62 1.92 -17.52
CA GLU A 102 -19.52 2.73 -18.06
C GLU A 102 -19.54 4.16 -17.54
N ASN A 103 -20.70 4.81 -17.57
CA ASN A 103 -20.84 6.18 -17.05
C ASN A 103 -20.63 6.26 -15.53
N ALA A 104 -21.14 5.27 -14.77
CA ALA A 104 -20.94 5.23 -13.33
C ALA A 104 -19.45 5.07 -12.97
N LEU A 105 -18.73 4.19 -13.66
CA LEU A 105 -17.30 3.96 -13.43
C LEU A 105 -16.45 5.17 -13.84
N ASN A 106 -16.79 5.82 -14.96
CA ASN A 106 -16.13 7.06 -15.40
C ASN A 106 -16.31 8.22 -14.38
N LEU A 107 -17.45 8.28 -13.69
CA LEU A 107 -17.69 9.24 -12.62
C LEU A 107 -16.92 8.89 -11.35
N LEU A 108 -16.86 7.61 -10.98
CA LEU A 108 -16.19 7.14 -9.78
C LEU A 108 -14.67 7.31 -9.86
N PHE A 109 -14.07 7.15 -11.02
CA PHE A 109 -12.61 7.24 -11.21
C PHE A 109 -12.01 8.55 -10.66
N PRO A 110 -12.40 9.73 -11.11
CA PRO A 110 -11.85 10.99 -10.61
C PRO A 110 -12.18 11.22 -9.12
N LEU A 111 -13.34 10.76 -8.66
CA LEU A 111 -13.74 10.87 -7.26
C LEU A 111 -12.81 10.05 -6.35
N LEU A 112 -12.52 8.80 -6.72
CA LEU A 112 -11.62 7.93 -5.98
C LEU A 112 -10.19 8.46 -5.99
N LEU A 113 -9.71 9.01 -7.12
CA LEU A 113 -8.40 9.66 -7.17
C LEU A 113 -8.33 10.84 -6.21
N LEU A 114 -9.35 11.69 -6.20
CA LEU A 114 -9.42 12.84 -5.29
C LEU A 114 -9.39 12.39 -3.82
N VAL A 115 -10.19 11.38 -3.47
CA VAL A 115 -10.22 10.81 -2.11
C VAL A 115 -8.88 10.16 -1.76
N GLY A 116 -8.27 9.40 -2.67
CA GLY A 116 -6.97 8.78 -2.45
C GLY A 116 -5.86 9.80 -2.18
N PHE A 117 -5.77 10.84 -2.99
CA PHE A 117 -4.82 11.94 -2.77
C PHE A 117 -5.13 12.70 -1.48
N TYR A 118 -6.40 12.99 -1.20
CA TYR A 118 -6.78 13.63 0.06
C TYR A 118 -6.28 12.84 1.27
N ILE A 119 -6.48 11.52 1.30
CA ILE A 119 -6.05 10.65 2.39
C ILE A 119 -4.51 10.63 2.53
N ILE A 120 -3.78 10.63 1.41
CA ILE A 120 -2.30 10.70 1.44
C ILE A 120 -1.85 12.02 2.04
N PHE A 121 -2.33 13.15 1.53
CA PHE A 121 -1.88 14.47 1.96
C PHE A 121 -2.29 14.83 3.40
N HIS A 122 -3.39 14.26 3.90
CA HIS A 122 -3.89 14.52 5.26
C HIS A 122 -3.52 13.43 6.28
N GLY A 123 -2.73 12.43 5.90
CA GLY A 123 -2.41 11.29 6.76
C GLY A 123 -1.74 11.66 8.10
N HIS A 124 -1.01 12.76 8.17
CA HIS A 124 -0.42 13.27 9.41
C HIS A 124 -1.38 14.09 10.26
N LEU A 125 -2.53 14.52 9.74
CA LEU A 125 -3.53 15.32 10.42
C LEU A 125 -4.75 14.52 10.86
N THR A 126 -5.21 13.60 10.00
CA THR A 126 -6.45 12.83 10.18
C THR A 126 -6.16 11.33 10.03
N PRO A 127 -7.06 10.45 10.51
CA PRO A 127 -6.93 9.01 10.24
C PRO A 127 -6.83 8.74 8.73
N GLY A 128 -5.76 8.05 8.33
CA GLY A 128 -5.43 7.79 6.94
C GLY A 128 -3.94 7.52 6.78
N GLY A 129 -3.42 7.68 5.57
CA GLY A 129 -1.99 7.53 5.29
C GLY A 129 -1.68 7.07 3.88
N GLY A 130 -0.39 6.90 3.59
CA GLY A 130 0.08 6.51 2.27
C GLY A 130 -0.48 5.17 1.80
N PHE A 131 -0.49 4.14 2.64
CA PHE A 131 -1.03 2.82 2.27
C PHE A 131 -2.51 2.89 1.87
N GLN A 132 -3.34 3.47 2.72
CA GLN A 132 -4.78 3.56 2.49
C GLN A 132 -5.08 4.36 1.22
N GLY A 133 -4.45 5.52 1.07
CA GLY A 133 -4.60 6.36 -0.11
C GLY A 133 -4.07 5.69 -1.37
N GLY A 134 -2.94 4.98 -1.29
CA GLY A 134 -2.35 4.21 -2.39
C GLY A 134 -3.29 3.09 -2.88
N VAL A 135 -3.90 2.34 -1.96
CA VAL A 135 -4.88 1.30 -2.30
C VAL A 135 -6.10 1.89 -3.00
N ILE A 136 -6.60 3.04 -2.52
CA ILE A 136 -7.76 3.72 -3.16
C ILE A 136 -7.38 4.18 -4.57
N ILE A 137 -6.19 4.73 -4.78
CA ILE A 137 -5.70 5.11 -6.10
C ILE A 137 -5.60 3.88 -7.02
N ALA A 138 -5.03 2.78 -6.55
CA ALA A 138 -4.96 1.53 -7.32
C ALA A 138 -6.36 1.01 -7.68
N SER A 139 -7.31 1.08 -6.75
CA SER A 139 -8.72 0.71 -7.00
C SER A 139 -9.36 1.60 -8.07
N ALA A 140 -9.04 2.90 -8.09
CA ALA A 140 -9.52 3.81 -9.11
C ALA A 140 -9.01 3.40 -10.50
N PHE A 141 -7.72 3.09 -10.63
CA PHE A 141 -7.16 2.61 -11.89
C PHE A 141 -7.77 1.28 -12.32
N PHE A 142 -8.00 0.35 -11.41
CA PHE A 142 -8.65 -0.92 -11.70
C PHE A 142 -10.09 -0.74 -12.21
N ILE A 143 -10.87 0.13 -11.56
CA ILE A 143 -12.21 0.48 -12.01
C ILE A 143 -12.18 1.09 -13.41
N ASN A 144 -11.20 1.94 -13.71
CA ASN A 144 -11.06 2.54 -15.05
C ASN A 144 -10.74 1.49 -16.13
N ILE A 145 -9.96 0.45 -15.78
CA ILE A 145 -9.69 -0.68 -16.69
C ILE A 145 -10.97 -1.46 -16.95
N LEU A 146 -11.75 -1.78 -15.92
CA LEU A 146 -13.01 -2.50 -16.04
C LEU A 146 -14.10 -1.72 -16.82
N SER A 147 -14.03 -0.38 -16.84
CA SER A 147 -15.03 0.47 -17.50
C SER A 147 -14.86 0.54 -19.02
N LYS A 148 -13.66 0.29 -19.53
CA LYS A 148 -13.35 0.42 -20.96
C LYS A 148 -13.16 -0.97 -21.54
N PRO A 149 -13.83 -1.30 -22.68
CA PRO A 149 -13.45 -2.48 -23.42
C PRO A 149 -11.98 -2.30 -23.80
N PHE A 150 -11.12 -3.18 -23.27
CA PHE A 150 -9.68 -3.07 -23.42
C PHE A 150 -9.28 -3.25 -24.90
N LYS A 151 -9.21 -2.14 -25.60
CA LYS A 151 -8.61 -2.03 -26.94
C LYS A 151 -7.23 -1.39 -26.88
N ALA A 152 -6.58 -1.46 -25.71
CA ALA A 152 -5.24 -0.93 -25.62
C ALA A 152 -4.33 -1.79 -26.53
N THR A 153 -3.57 -1.13 -27.37
CA THR A 153 -2.53 -1.77 -28.15
C THR A 153 -1.44 -2.27 -27.17
N ASP A 154 -0.81 -3.41 -27.44
CA ASP A 154 0.27 -3.96 -26.63
C ASP A 154 1.30 -2.88 -26.20
N SER A 155 1.57 -1.93 -27.09
CA SER A 155 2.47 -0.80 -26.83
C SER A 155 1.96 0.19 -25.77
N GLU A 156 0.66 0.34 -25.61
CA GLU A 156 0.06 1.25 -24.58
C GLU A 156 0.07 0.60 -23.21
N ILE A 157 -0.16 -0.71 -23.16
CA ILE A 157 -0.05 -1.51 -21.93
C ILE A 157 1.39 -1.47 -21.45
N GLU A 158 2.35 -1.77 -22.31
CA GLU A 158 3.77 -1.78 -21.98
C GLU A 158 4.23 -0.41 -21.46
N LYS A 159 3.83 0.69 -22.09
CA LYS A 159 4.13 2.04 -21.60
C LYS A 159 3.50 2.33 -20.24
N SER A 160 2.27 1.86 -20.00
CA SER A 160 1.61 2.01 -18.71
C SER A 160 2.39 1.27 -17.61
N HIS A 161 2.78 0.04 -17.85
CA HIS A 161 3.62 -0.73 -16.93
C HIS A 161 4.97 -0.06 -16.67
N GLN A 162 5.66 0.41 -17.70
CA GLN A 162 6.93 1.13 -17.54
C GLN A 162 6.78 2.37 -16.67
N ASN A 163 5.73 3.17 -16.90
CA ASN A 163 5.49 4.38 -16.10
C ASN A 163 5.19 4.04 -14.63
N LEU A 164 4.38 3.01 -14.37
CA LEU A 164 4.08 2.55 -13.01
C LEU A 164 5.35 2.04 -12.31
N THR A 165 6.19 1.27 -12.99
CA THR A 165 7.46 0.79 -12.46
C THR A 165 8.43 1.93 -12.13
N ILE A 166 8.47 2.99 -12.94
CA ILE A 166 9.28 4.18 -12.66
C ILE A 166 8.77 4.90 -11.40
N ILE A 167 7.45 5.10 -11.30
CA ILE A 167 6.84 5.75 -10.12
C ILE A 167 7.11 4.92 -8.86
N GLU A 168 6.90 3.62 -8.92
CA GLU A 168 7.17 2.70 -7.83
C GLU A 168 8.62 2.76 -7.36
N SER A 169 9.57 2.64 -8.30
CA SER A 169 11.00 2.62 -8.02
C SER A 169 11.48 3.96 -7.44
N LEU A 170 11.04 5.08 -8.02
CA LEU A 170 11.38 6.42 -7.55
C LEU A 170 10.82 6.69 -6.15
N SER A 171 9.59 6.26 -5.90
CA SER A 171 8.94 6.41 -4.61
C SER A 171 9.62 5.59 -3.53
N GLY A 172 9.97 4.33 -3.81
CA GLY A 172 10.72 3.47 -2.91
C GLY A 172 12.12 4.02 -2.62
N PHE A 173 12.81 4.50 -3.65
CA PHE A 173 14.10 5.17 -3.49
C PHE A 173 13.99 6.41 -2.60
N THR A 174 12.97 7.25 -2.81
CA THR A 174 12.73 8.46 -2.01
C THR A 174 12.51 8.11 -0.53
N PHE A 175 11.71 7.08 -0.25
CA PHE A 175 11.47 6.61 1.11
C PHE A 175 12.77 6.19 1.81
N ILE A 176 13.58 5.37 1.15
CA ILE A 176 14.87 4.89 1.67
C ILE A 176 15.85 6.05 1.82
N ALA A 177 15.91 6.96 0.85
CA ALA A 177 16.83 8.10 0.86
C ALA A 177 16.54 9.04 2.05
N ILE A 178 15.27 9.31 2.36
CA ILE A 178 14.87 10.10 3.55
C ILE A 178 15.32 9.39 4.82
N GLY A 179 15.09 8.08 4.93
CA GLY A 179 15.50 7.29 6.10
C GLY A 179 17.02 7.26 6.30
N LEU A 180 17.78 7.07 5.24
CA LEU A 180 19.24 7.08 5.28
C LEU A 180 19.80 8.46 5.62
N TYR A 181 19.18 9.52 5.09
CA TYR A 181 19.60 10.89 5.42
C TYR A 181 19.42 11.20 6.91
N ALA A 182 18.31 10.73 7.53
CA ALA A 182 18.11 10.86 8.97
C ALA A 182 19.23 10.16 9.75
N LEU A 183 19.59 8.92 9.36
CA LEU A 183 20.70 8.18 9.99
C LEU A 183 22.05 8.88 9.86
N ILE A 184 22.38 9.40 8.66
CA ILE A 184 23.63 10.14 8.42
C ILE A 184 23.66 11.42 9.27
N SER A 185 22.51 12.03 9.53
CA SER A 185 22.37 13.21 10.40
C SER A 185 22.44 12.87 11.89
N GLY A 186 22.68 11.61 12.26
CA GLY A 186 22.81 11.15 13.65
C GLY A 186 21.46 10.97 14.35
N GLN A 187 20.38 10.84 13.60
CA GLN A 187 19.03 10.57 14.12
C GLN A 187 18.62 9.12 13.82
N ASP A 188 17.49 8.67 14.36
CA ASP A 188 16.94 7.37 14.05
C ASP A 188 16.38 7.30 12.63
N PHE A 189 16.31 6.09 12.06
CA PHE A 189 15.77 5.86 10.71
C PHE A 189 14.35 6.42 10.59
N LEU A 190 14.11 7.27 9.56
CA LEU A 190 12.86 7.99 9.31
C LEU A 190 12.46 9.03 10.38
N SER A 191 13.30 9.32 11.35
CA SER A 191 13.06 10.41 12.30
C SER A 191 12.87 11.74 11.55
N PRO A 192 11.89 12.57 11.93
CA PRO A 192 11.67 13.86 11.27
C PRO A 192 12.82 14.82 11.56
N PHE A 193 13.57 15.21 10.53
CA PHE A 193 14.71 16.13 10.61
C PHE A 193 14.39 17.55 10.13
N LEU A 194 13.24 17.77 9.51
CA LEU A 194 12.76 19.12 9.18
C LEU A 194 11.96 19.70 10.34
N SER A 195 11.85 21.02 10.39
CA SER A 195 11.05 21.71 11.40
C SER A 195 9.59 21.24 11.37
N HIS A 196 9.01 20.99 12.54
CA HIS A 196 7.65 20.45 12.66
C HIS A 196 6.55 21.40 12.20
N GLY A 197 6.87 22.70 11.98
CA GLY A 197 5.89 23.70 11.55
C GLY A 197 4.79 23.94 12.60
N GLN A 198 3.63 24.40 12.16
CA GLN A 198 2.47 24.60 13.04
C GLN A 198 1.59 23.37 13.03
N LEU A 199 1.31 22.81 14.21
CA LEU A 199 0.42 21.67 14.38
C LEU A 199 -0.94 21.93 13.71
N GLY A 200 -1.43 20.96 12.93
CA GLY A 200 -2.70 21.09 12.24
C GLY A 200 -2.61 21.71 10.83
N SER A 201 -1.44 22.18 10.40
CA SER A 201 -1.26 22.65 9.03
C SER A 201 -0.82 21.52 8.09
N LEU A 202 -1.10 21.65 6.76
CA LEU A 202 -0.68 20.68 5.75
C LEU A 202 0.86 20.55 5.65
N TRP A 203 1.61 21.54 6.06
CA TRP A 203 3.08 21.55 6.07
C TRP A 203 3.63 21.38 7.49
N SER A 204 2.89 20.74 8.39
CA SER A 204 3.39 20.32 9.68
C SER A 204 4.07 18.94 9.61
N ALA A 205 4.68 18.53 10.74
CA ALA A 205 5.28 17.21 10.91
C ALA A 205 6.57 16.94 10.13
N GLY A 206 7.30 17.96 9.74
CA GLY A 206 8.64 17.82 9.17
C GLY A 206 8.69 16.99 7.88
N THR A 207 9.39 15.86 7.91
CA THR A 207 9.57 14.97 6.75
C THR A 207 8.43 13.98 6.54
N LEU A 208 7.54 13.79 7.51
CA LEU A 208 6.50 12.74 7.48
C LEU A 208 5.49 12.89 6.32
N PRO A 209 5.03 14.10 5.91
CA PRO A 209 4.18 14.23 4.73
C PRO A 209 4.84 13.72 3.44
N PHE A 210 6.13 13.94 3.26
CA PHE A 210 6.87 13.42 2.09
C PHE A 210 6.96 11.90 2.10
N LEU A 211 7.12 11.30 3.28
CA LEU A 211 7.08 9.84 3.44
C LEU A 211 5.72 9.27 3.08
N TYR A 212 4.62 9.93 3.46
CA TYR A 212 3.28 9.51 3.06
C TYR A 212 3.05 9.57 1.56
N ILE A 213 3.53 10.62 0.91
CA ILE A 213 3.46 10.75 -0.55
C ILE A 213 4.26 9.61 -1.19
N ALA A 214 5.48 9.34 -0.73
CA ALA A 214 6.31 8.27 -1.25
C ALA A 214 5.65 6.90 -1.07
N VAL A 215 5.13 6.59 0.13
CA VAL A 215 4.41 5.33 0.39
C VAL A 215 3.16 5.23 -0.49
N GLY A 216 2.36 6.29 -0.58
CA GLY A 216 1.13 6.30 -1.36
C GLY A 216 1.36 6.08 -2.85
N LEU A 217 2.37 6.73 -3.42
CA LEU A 217 2.75 6.55 -4.82
C LEU A 217 3.31 5.15 -5.06
N LYS A 218 4.16 4.63 -4.15
CA LYS A 218 4.69 3.28 -4.27
C LYS A 218 3.57 2.24 -4.26
N VAL A 219 2.73 2.25 -3.23
CA VAL A 219 1.63 1.29 -3.07
C VAL A 219 0.63 1.42 -4.21
N GLY A 220 0.28 2.66 -4.59
CA GLY A 220 -0.65 2.91 -5.70
C GLY A 220 -0.13 2.39 -7.03
N ALA A 221 1.13 2.65 -7.36
CA ALA A 221 1.73 2.19 -8.61
C ALA A 221 1.90 0.66 -8.64
N GLU A 222 2.39 0.06 -7.55
CA GLU A 222 2.65 -1.37 -7.45
C GLU A 222 1.36 -2.20 -7.54
N LEU A 223 0.33 -1.83 -6.78
CA LEU A 223 -0.97 -2.50 -6.85
C LEU A 223 -1.67 -2.28 -8.19
N SER A 224 -1.56 -1.09 -8.78
CA SER A 224 -2.10 -0.84 -10.12
C SER A 224 -1.43 -1.73 -11.17
N SER A 225 -0.11 -1.84 -11.14
CA SER A 225 0.65 -2.71 -12.04
C SER A 225 0.25 -4.18 -11.88
N LEU A 226 0.12 -4.65 -10.61
CA LEU A 226 -0.30 -6.00 -10.30
C LEU A 226 -1.72 -6.30 -10.80
N LEU A 227 -2.66 -5.38 -10.60
CA LEU A 227 -4.04 -5.55 -11.05
C LEU A 227 -4.15 -5.58 -12.58
N ILE A 228 -3.36 -4.77 -13.29
CA ILE A 228 -3.25 -4.82 -14.76
C ILE A 228 -2.74 -6.20 -15.20
N THR A 229 -1.66 -6.67 -14.60
CA THR A 229 -1.06 -7.99 -14.94
C THR A 229 -2.04 -9.15 -14.68
N LEU A 230 -2.79 -9.09 -13.58
CA LEU A 230 -3.83 -10.09 -13.28
C LEU A 230 -4.95 -10.06 -14.32
N TYR A 231 -5.41 -8.88 -14.70
CA TYR A 231 -6.46 -8.70 -15.70
C TYR A 231 -6.03 -9.27 -17.07
N ASP A 232 -4.83 -8.91 -17.54
CA ASP A 232 -4.27 -9.42 -18.78
C ASP A 232 -4.12 -10.95 -18.78
N SER A 233 -3.76 -11.54 -17.63
CA SER A 233 -3.57 -12.99 -17.50
C SER A 233 -4.88 -13.79 -17.52
N GLU A 234 -6.00 -13.22 -17.13
CA GLU A 234 -7.32 -13.86 -17.20
C GLU A 234 -7.87 -13.86 -18.63
N GLU A 235 -7.64 -12.80 -19.42
CA GLU A 235 -8.04 -12.74 -20.82
C GLU A 235 -7.35 -13.82 -21.69
N LEU A 236 -6.21 -14.34 -21.25
CA LEU A 236 -5.47 -15.37 -21.97
C LEU A 236 -5.92 -16.81 -21.65
N LYS A 237 -6.82 -17.02 -20.67
CA LYS A 237 -7.25 -18.37 -20.23
C LYS A 237 -8.59 -18.83 -20.81
N ASP A 238 -9.45 -17.94 -21.31
CA ASP A 238 -10.75 -18.25 -21.92
C ASP A 238 -10.68 -18.17 -23.45
#